data_e661a0720397ec206eef296ce7740180
#
_entry.id   e661a0720397ec206eef296ce7740180
#
_cell.length_a   1.000
_cell.length_b   1.000
_cell.length_c   1.000
_cell.angle_alpha   90.00
_cell.angle_beta   90.00
_cell.angle_gamma   90.00
#
_symmetry.space_group_name_H-M   'P 1'
#
loop_
_entity.id
_entity.type
_entity.pdbx_description
1 polymer ?
#
loop_
_entity_poly.entity_id
_entity_poly.type
_entity_poly.pdbx_seq_one_letter_code
_entity_poly.pdbx_strand_id
1 'polypeptide(L)'
;VGTVNKLWNELEEKGFIEDKHITKKGLQELEPYRVKRAIFIAAGFGSRLVPITLNTPKPLVRVKGVRIIDTLLDAVIAAGIEEIIIVRGYLAEQFDQLKYKYPMVKFVENPLYNEANNISSVMCIRYLLSNAYILEADLLLSNHKLITKYQYSSNYLGVPTEKTDDWCFYMDGDRIKRIGVGGVNCYHMFGVSY
;
A
#
# COMPACT_ATOMS: atom_id res chain seq x y z
N VAL A 1 -3.40 29.35 10.66
CA VAL A 1 -4.62 29.88 10.03
C VAL A 1 -4.26 30.74 8.82
N GLY A 2 -3.31 31.70 8.91
CA GLY A 2 -2.94 32.59 7.79
C GLY A 2 -2.42 31.89 6.55
N THR A 3 -1.54 30.88 6.68
CA THR A 3 -0.94 30.13 5.55
C THR A 3 -2.00 29.32 4.81
N VAL A 4 -2.92 28.67 5.53
CA VAL A 4 -3.99 27.85 4.91
C VAL A 4 -4.92 28.75 4.09
N ASN A 5 -5.33 29.90 4.64
CA ASN A 5 -6.20 30.84 3.93
C ASN A 5 -5.51 31.42 2.68
N LYS A 6 -4.21 31.71 2.76
CA LYS A 6 -3.44 32.19 1.61
C LYS A 6 -3.42 31.13 0.49
N LEU A 7 -3.07 29.89 0.82
CA LEU A 7 -3.07 28.79 -0.15
C LEU A 7 -4.46 28.54 -0.76
N TRP A 8 -5.50 28.65 0.07
CA TRP A 8 -6.87 28.50 -0.38
C TRP A 8 -7.25 29.56 -1.43
N ASN A 9 -6.99 30.83 -1.12
CA ASN A 9 -7.26 31.94 -2.03
C ASN A 9 -6.47 31.79 -3.35
N GLU A 10 -5.20 31.39 -3.29
CA GLU A 10 -4.39 31.11 -4.47
C GLU A 10 -5.00 30.00 -5.37
N LEU A 11 -5.57 28.95 -4.75
CA LEU A 11 -6.23 27.88 -5.50
C LEU A 11 -7.55 28.32 -6.13
N GLU A 12 -8.31 29.20 -5.44
CA GLU A 12 -9.54 29.81 -5.99
C GLU A 12 -9.22 30.77 -7.15
N GLU A 13 -8.22 31.64 -7.00
CA GLU A 13 -7.77 32.56 -8.05
C GLU A 13 -7.30 31.81 -9.32
N LYS A 14 -6.65 30.65 -9.14
CA LYS A 14 -6.27 29.77 -10.24
C LYS A 14 -7.44 28.99 -10.85
N GLY A 15 -8.60 29.04 -10.23
CA GLY A 15 -9.79 28.31 -10.64
C GLY A 15 -9.69 26.79 -10.41
N PHE A 16 -8.89 26.35 -9.47
CA PHE A 16 -8.77 24.94 -9.09
C PHE A 16 -9.82 24.52 -8.06
N ILE A 17 -10.33 25.48 -7.29
CA ILE A 17 -11.40 25.32 -6.30
C ILE A 17 -12.46 26.37 -6.56
N GLU A 18 -13.73 26.00 -6.42
CA GLU A 18 -14.90 26.85 -6.47
C GLU A 18 -15.92 26.34 -5.45
N ASP A 19 -16.51 27.22 -4.64
CA ASP A 19 -17.49 26.87 -3.60
C ASP A 19 -17.04 25.71 -2.70
N LYS A 20 -15.79 25.72 -2.29
CA LYS A 20 -15.13 24.66 -1.47
C LYS A 20 -15.03 23.29 -2.14
N HIS A 21 -15.24 23.19 -3.44
CA HIS A 21 -15.13 21.96 -4.22
C HIS A 21 -14.03 22.11 -5.27
N ILE A 22 -13.35 20.98 -5.54
CA ILE A 22 -12.37 20.96 -6.62
C ILE A 22 -13.06 21.02 -7.98
N THR A 23 -12.56 21.89 -8.87
CA THR A 23 -13.08 22.05 -10.24
C THR A 23 -12.53 20.98 -11.18
N LYS A 24 -13.10 20.91 -12.40
CA LYS A 24 -12.52 20.06 -13.48
C LYS A 24 -11.07 20.43 -13.77
N LYS A 25 -10.74 21.73 -13.76
CA LYS A 25 -9.37 22.22 -13.96
C LYS A 25 -8.44 21.76 -12.81
N GLY A 26 -8.92 21.86 -11.56
CA GLY A 26 -8.18 21.36 -10.40
C GLY A 26 -7.94 19.84 -10.45
N LEU A 27 -8.92 19.06 -10.91
CA LEU A 27 -8.74 17.62 -11.13
C LEU A 27 -7.71 17.30 -12.22
N GLN A 28 -7.67 18.09 -13.30
CA GLN A 28 -6.66 17.93 -14.36
C GLN A 28 -5.25 18.17 -13.86
N GLU A 29 -5.06 19.17 -12.98
CA GLU A 29 -3.76 19.42 -12.34
C GLU A 29 -3.31 18.28 -11.40
N LEU A 30 -4.24 17.51 -10.86
CA LEU A 30 -3.91 16.34 -10.03
C LEU A 30 -3.61 15.07 -10.83
N GLU A 31 -3.98 14.98 -12.12
CA GLU A 31 -3.78 13.76 -12.92
C GLU A 31 -2.32 13.27 -13.00
N PRO A 32 -1.28 14.12 -13.06
CA PRO A 32 0.11 13.66 -13.00
C PRO A 32 0.47 12.90 -11.70
N TYR A 33 -0.27 13.15 -10.65
CA TYR A 33 -0.08 12.57 -9.31
C TYR A 33 -1.03 11.40 -9.02
N ARG A 34 -1.81 10.98 -10.01
CA ARG A 34 -2.72 9.84 -9.88
C ARG A 34 -1.94 8.56 -9.64
N VAL A 35 -2.31 7.84 -8.59
CA VAL A 35 -1.86 6.47 -8.36
C VAL A 35 -2.50 5.57 -9.42
N LYS A 36 -1.69 4.92 -10.23
CA LYS A 36 -2.14 4.09 -11.34
C LYS A 36 -2.49 2.69 -10.92
N ARG A 37 -1.77 2.15 -9.92
CA ARG A 37 -1.91 0.76 -9.52
C ARG A 37 -1.61 0.54 -8.05
N ALA A 38 -2.08 -0.59 -7.53
CA ALA A 38 -1.72 -1.14 -6.25
C ALA A 38 -1.17 -2.56 -6.44
N ILE A 39 -0.02 -2.83 -5.85
CA ILE A 39 0.68 -4.11 -5.98
C ILE A 39 0.82 -4.72 -4.59
N PHE A 40 0.29 -5.91 -4.41
CA PHE A 40 0.32 -6.66 -3.17
C PHE A 40 1.42 -7.71 -3.20
N ILE A 41 2.33 -7.66 -2.24
CA ILE A 41 3.36 -8.68 -2.05
C ILE A 41 2.78 -9.79 -1.17
N ALA A 42 2.49 -10.93 -1.78
CA ALA A 42 1.72 -12.02 -1.17
C ALA A 42 2.35 -13.41 -1.37
N ALA A 43 3.61 -13.48 -1.81
CA ALA A 43 4.22 -14.75 -2.22
C ALA A 43 4.77 -15.58 -1.05
N GLY A 44 4.94 -15.02 0.15
CA GLY A 44 5.63 -15.64 1.28
C GLY A 44 4.85 -16.77 1.96
N PHE A 45 5.58 -17.70 2.58
CA PHE A 45 5.03 -18.85 3.33
C PHE A 45 4.29 -18.47 4.61
N GLY A 46 4.69 -17.37 5.29
CA GLY A 46 4.06 -16.95 6.55
C GLY A 46 4.38 -17.86 7.74
N SER A 47 5.62 -18.32 7.87
CA SER A 47 6.10 -19.30 8.86
C SER A 47 5.72 -19.00 10.32
N ARG A 48 5.59 -17.72 10.68
CA ARG A 48 5.21 -17.29 12.04
C ARG A 48 3.76 -17.66 12.43
N LEU A 49 2.90 -18.03 11.47
CA LEU A 49 1.51 -18.45 11.68
C LEU A 49 1.27 -19.96 11.49
N VAL A 50 2.33 -20.78 11.43
CA VAL A 50 2.19 -22.24 11.45
C VAL A 50 1.51 -22.67 12.75
N PRO A 51 0.50 -23.62 12.71
CA PRO A 51 0.14 -24.49 11.57
C PRO A 51 -0.90 -23.93 10.59
N ILE A 52 -1.47 -22.74 10.83
CA ILE A 52 -2.54 -22.18 9.99
C ILE A 52 -2.07 -22.03 8.54
N THR A 53 -0.85 -21.55 8.35
CA THR A 53 -0.29 -21.27 7.02
C THR A 53 0.19 -22.51 6.28
N LEU A 54 0.13 -23.70 6.86
CA LEU A 54 0.39 -24.95 6.13
C LEU A 54 -0.63 -25.21 5.00
N ASN A 55 -1.86 -24.75 5.18
CA ASN A 55 -2.96 -25.00 4.25
C ASN A 55 -3.61 -23.73 3.69
N THR A 56 -3.21 -22.53 4.18
CA THR A 56 -3.83 -21.26 3.76
C THR A 56 -2.77 -20.16 3.73
N PRO A 57 -2.54 -19.50 2.59
CA PRO A 57 -1.66 -18.33 2.54
C PRO A 57 -2.07 -17.27 3.57
N LYS A 58 -1.12 -16.65 4.27
CA LYS A 58 -1.38 -15.66 5.33
C LYS A 58 -2.39 -14.58 4.92
N PRO A 59 -2.32 -13.98 3.71
CA PRO A 59 -3.28 -12.97 3.27
C PRO A 59 -4.73 -13.47 3.17
N LEU A 60 -4.93 -14.77 2.96
CA LEU A 60 -6.24 -15.41 2.81
C LEU A 60 -6.83 -15.92 4.12
N VAL A 61 -6.05 -15.91 5.21
CA VAL A 61 -6.54 -16.25 6.55
C VAL A 61 -7.71 -15.33 6.92
N ARG A 62 -8.77 -15.94 7.49
CA ARG A 62 -9.97 -15.20 7.87
C ARG A 62 -9.93 -14.83 9.36
N VAL A 63 -10.14 -13.55 9.63
CA VAL A 63 -10.33 -13.02 10.97
C VAL A 63 -11.77 -12.53 11.08
N LYS A 64 -12.56 -13.10 11.97
CA LYS A 64 -14.01 -12.79 12.09
C LYS A 64 -14.76 -12.91 10.76
N GLY A 65 -14.41 -13.93 9.95
CA GLY A 65 -15.06 -14.21 8.66
C GLY A 65 -14.53 -13.40 7.46
N VAL A 66 -13.69 -12.38 7.66
CA VAL A 66 -13.11 -11.54 6.61
C VAL A 66 -11.65 -11.93 6.36
N ARG A 67 -11.24 -12.12 5.12
CA ARG A 67 -9.82 -12.36 4.78
C ARG A 67 -8.99 -11.12 5.09
N ILE A 68 -7.77 -11.30 5.57
CA ILE A 68 -6.85 -10.19 5.89
C ILE A 68 -6.71 -9.26 4.67
N ILE A 69 -6.44 -9.81 3.49
CA ILE A 69 -6.24 -9.04 2.27
C ILE A 69 -7.49 -8.25 1.81
N ASP A 70 -8.71 -8.70 2.16
CA ASP A 70 -9.95 -8.05 1.73
C ASP A 70 -10.01 -6.59 2.23
N THR A 71 -9.52 -6.30 3.42
CA THR A 71 -9.55 -4.94 3.99
C THR A 71 -8.71 -3.96 3.19
N LEU A 72 -7.56 -4.43 2.67
CA LEU A 72 -6.67 -3.62 1.83
C LEU A 72 -7.21 -3.48 0.40
N LEU A 73 -7.75 -4.57 -0.18
CA LEU A 73 -8.37 -4.53 -1.51
C LEU A 73 -9.56 -3.57 -1.52
N ASP A 74 -10.43 -3.64 -0.52
CA ASP A 74 -11.57 -2.74 -0.39
C ASP A 74 -11.13 -1.26 -0.24
N ALA A 75 -10.03 -0.98 0.51
CA ALA A 75 -9.46 0.36 0.63
C ALA A 75 -8.90 0.89 -0.69
N VAL A 76 -8.18 0.07 -1.43
CA VAL A 76 -7.60 0.41 -2.75
C VAL A 76 -8.70 0.72 -3.77
N ILE A 77 -9.75 -0.11 -3.80
CA ILE A 77 -10.91 0.09 -4.68
C ILE A 77 -11.66 1.36 -4.31
N ALA A 78 -11.89 1.60 -3.01
CA ALA A 78 -12.54 2.81 -2.52
C ALA A 78 -11.76 4.10 -2.86
N ALA A 79 -10.42 4.02 -2.93
CA ALA A 79 -9.57 5.11 -3.39
C ALA A 79 -9.65 5.35 -4.92
N GLY A 80 -10.31 4.47 -5.69
CA GLY A 80 -10.45 4.58 -7.14
C GLY A 80 -9.19 4.18 -7.90
N ILE A 81 -8.39 3.26 -7.35
CA ILE A 81 -7.23 2.66 -8.01
C ILE A 81 -7.71 1.43 -8.78
N GLU A 82 -7.53 1.46 -10.11
CA GLU A 82 -8.17 0.49 -11.02
C GLU A 82 -7.31 -0.74 -11.30
N GLU A 83 -5.98 -0.57 -11.38
CA GLU A 83 -5.07 -1.68 -11.65
C GLU A 83 -4.59 -2.29 -10.34
N ILE A 84 -5.03 -3.52 -10.06
CA ILE A 84 -4.69 -4.25 -8.84
C ILE A 84 -3.94 -5.52 -9.22
N ILE A 85 -2.72 -5.64 -8.68
CA ILE A 85 -1.81 -6.75 -8.97
C ILE A 85 -1.46 -7.45 -7.65
N ILE A 86 -1.51 -8.77 -7.63
CA ILE A 86 -1.06 -9.58 -6.49
C ILE A 86 0.09 -10.45 -6.96
N VAL A 87 1.26 -10.26 -6.34
CA VAL A 87 2.42 -11.13 -6.54
C VAL A 87 2.27 -12.30 -5.58
N ARG A 88 2.08 -13.49 -6.13
CA ARG A 88 1.81 -14.72 -5.38
C ARG A 88 2.88 -15.79 -5.62
N GLY A 89 2.99 -16.77 -4.73
CA GLY A 89 3.98 -17.85 -4.82
C GLY A 89 3.53 -19.05 -4.02
N TYR A 90 3.68 -19.03 -2.71
CA TYR A 90 3.22 -20.10 -1.84
C TYR A 90 1.71 -20.33 -1.95
N LEU A 91 1.27 -21.57 -2.28
CA LEU A 91 -0.13 -21.95 -2.51
C LEU A 91 -0.86 -20.95 -3.45
N ALA A 92 -0.18 -20.57 -4.53
CA ALA A 92 -0.60 -19.51 -5.46
C ALA A 92 -2.04 -19.72 -5.98
N GLU A 93 -2.42 -20.95 -6.27
CA GLU A 93 -3.74 -21.34 -6.78
C GLU A 93 -4.90 -20.94 -5.85
N GLN A 94 -4.65 -20.86 -4.55
CA GLN A 94 -5.68 -20.46 -3.59
C GLN A 94 -6.10 -19.00 -3.73
N PHE A 95 -5.26 -18.16 -4.34
CA PHE A 95 -5.62 -16.76 -4.61
C PHE A 95 -6.68 -16.62 -5.71
N ASP A 96 -6.91 -17.64 -6.53
CA ASP A 96 -7.90 -17.58 -7.61
C ASP A 96 -9.31 -17.29 -7.08
N GLN A 97 -9.64 -17.72 -5.85
CA GLN A 97 -10.89 -17.39 -5.18
C GLN A 97 -11.13 -15.88 -5.02
N LEU A 98 -10.08 -15.05 -5.05
CA LEU A 98 -10.24 -13.60 -4.95
C LEU A 98 -11.01 -13.03 -6.15
N LYS A 99 -10.88 -13.62 -7.32
CA LYS A 99 -11.56 -13.16 -8.55
C LYS A 99 -13.09 -13.21 -8.47
N TYR A 100 -13.66 -14.02 -7.59
CA TYR A 100 -15.12 -14.04 -7.37
C TYR A 100 -15.62 -12.69 -6.79
N LYS A 101 -14.87 -12.09 -5.85
CA LYS A 101 -15.21 -10.77 -5.26
C LYS A 101 -14.54 -9.62 -6.02
N TYR A 102 -13.33 -9.84 -6.54
CA TYR A 102 -12.47 -8.83 -7.16
C TYR A 102 -12.03 -9.27 -8.56
N PRO A 103 -12.93 -9.26 -9.56
CA PRO A 103 -12.62 -9.77 -10.91
C PRO A 103 -11.51 -9.00 -11.63
N MET A 104 -11.24 -7.74 -11.24
CA MET A 104 -10.20 -6.89 -11.81
C MET A 104 -8.77 -7.29 -11.36
N VAL A 105 -8.62 -8.13 -10.34
CA VAL A 105 -7.30 -8.51 -9.82
C VAL A 105 -6.52 -9.32 -10.86
N LYS A 106 -5.28 -8.92 -11.08
CA LYS A 106 -4.29 -9.63 -11.89
C LYS A 106 -3.29 -10.33 -10.97
N PHE A 107 -2.81 -11.50 -11.39
CA PHE A 107 -1.78 -12.23 -10.67
C PHE A 107 -0.45 -12.20 -11.42
N VAL A 108 0.63 -12.06 -10.65
CA VAL A 108 2.01 -12.25 -11.11
C VAL A 108 2.63 -13.34 -10.25
N GLU A 109 3.21 -14.35 -10.90
CA GLU A 109 3.87 -15.45 -10.20
C GLU A 109 5.30 -15.05 -9.79
N ASN A 110 5.68 -15.36 -8.54
CA ASN A 110 7.05 -15.31 -8.09
C ASN A 110 7.59 -16.74 -7.98
N PRO A 111 8.36 -17.23 -8.95
CA PRO A 111 8.89 -18.59 -8.91
C PRO A 111 9.98 -18.80 -7.84
N LEU A 112 10.57 -17.71 -7.33
CA LEU A 112 11.65 -17.73 -6.35
C LEU A 112 11.17 -17.44 -4.92
N TYR A 113 9.88 -17.62 -4.63
CA TYR A 113 9.26 -17.26 -3.34
C TYR A 113 9.86 -18.02 -2.15
N ASN A 114 10.43 -19.20 -2.36
CA ASN A 114 11.05 -20.07 -1.35
C ASN A 114 12.59 -19.94 -1.29
N GLU A 115 13.20 -19.21 -2.21
CA GLU A 115 14.66 -19.07 -2.32
C GLU A 115 15.14 -17.69 -1.85
N ALA A 116 14.28 -16.67 -1.93
CA ALA A 116 14.61 -15.30 -1.59
C ALA A 116 13.45 -14.63 -0.83
N ASN A 117 13.78 -13.54 -0.13
CA ASN A 117 12.79 -12.71 0.58
C ASN A 117 11.94 -11.85 -0.38
N ASN A 118 11.20 -10.89 0.15
CA ASN A 118 10.29 -10.00 -0.61
C ASN A 118 10.93 -9.31 -1.82
N ILE A 119 12.26 -9.18 -1.87
CA ILE A 119 12.94 -8.57 -3.03
C ILE A 119 12.71 -9.37 -4.32
N SER A 120 12.59 -10.70 -4.24
CA SER A 120 12.26 -11.52 -5.41
C SER A 120 10.88 -11.18 -5.98
N SER A 121 9.89 -10.92 -5.12
CA SER A 121 8.58 -10.46 -5.54
C SER A 121 8.64 -9.08 -6.22
N VAL A 122 9.42 -8.15 -5.65
CA VAL A 122 9.62 -6.82 -6.24
C VAL A 122 10.32 -6.91 -7.60
N MET A 123 11.27 -7.82 -7.76
CA MET A 123 11.93 -8.06 -9.04
C MET A 123 10.96 -8.54 -10.13
N CYS A 124 9.96 -9.36 -9.79
CA CYS A 124 8.95 -9.82 -10.74
C CYS A 124 8.11 -8.66 -11.31
N ILE A 125 7.93 -7.57 -10.54
CA ILE A 125 7.09 -6.43 -10.90
C ILE A 125 7.88 -5.14 -11.13
N ARG A 126 9.20 -5.21 -11.25
CA ARG A 126 10.09 -4.05 -11.33
C ARG A 126 9.71 -3.00 -12.39
N TYR A 127 9.08 -3.43 -13.49
CA TYR A 127 8.62 -2.54 -14.56
C TYR A 127 7.26 -1.86 -14.26
N LEU A 128 6.60 -2.23 -13.16
CA LEU A 128 5.29 -1.75 -12.75
C LEU A 128 5.35 -0.82 -11.53
N LEU A 129 6.55 -0.52 -11.01
CA LEU A 129 6.74 0.24 -9.78
C LEU A 129 6.43 1.74 -9.90
N SER A 130 6.29 2.27 -11.11
CA SER A 130 5.98 3.69 -11.30
C SER A 130 4.53 4.00 -10.97
N ASN A 131 4.30 5.06 -10.20
CA ASN A 131 2.97 5.53 -9.76
C ASN A 131 2.14 4.40 -9.13
N ALA A 132 2.74 3.63 -8.22
CA ALA A 132 2.18 2.43 -7.64
C ALA A 132 2.27 2.44 -6.11
N TYR A 133 1.19 2.03 -5.45
CA TYR A 133 1.31 1.53 -4.08
C TYR A 133 1.93 0.13 -4.08
N ILE A 134 2.86 -0.10 -3.17
CA ILE A 134 3.39 -1.43 -2.82
C ILE A 134 2.90 -1.74 -1.41
N LEU A 135 2.14 -2.82 -1.27
CA LEU A 135 1.51 -3.21 -0.01
C LEU A 135 1.92 -4.63 0.37
N GLU A 136 2.30 -4.81 1.62
CA GLU A 136 2.35 -6.15 2.21
C GLU A 136 0.92 -6.67 2.40
N ALA A 137 0.62 -7.85 1.87
CA ALA A 137 -0.74 -8.36 1.74
C ALA A 137 -1.34 -8.91 3.05
N ASP A 138 -0.60 -8.87 4.14
CA ASP A 138 -0.95 -9.44 5.45
C ASP A 138 -1.25 -8.38 6.52
N LEU A 139 -1.52 -7.16 6.10
CA LEU A 139 -1.84 -6.04 6.96
C LEU A 139 -3.35 -5.86 7.15
N LEU A 140 -3.73 -5.37 8.32
CA LEU A 140 -5.07 -4.89 8.61
C LEU A 140 -5.04 -3.36 8.68
N LEU A 141 -5.72 -2.70 7.76
CA LEU A 141 -5.81 -1.26 7.71
C LEU A 141 -7.13 -0.79 8.33
N SER A 142 -7.08 -0.24 9.54
CA SER A 142 -8.27 0.25 10.25
C SER A 142 -8.83 1.55 9.66
N ASN A 143 -7.97 2.38 9.08
CA ASN A 143 -8.36 3.62 8.42
C ASN A 143 -8.11 3.53 6.91
N HIS A 144 -9.13 3.16 6.16
CA HIS A 144 -9.06 3.02 4.70
C HIS A 144 -8.69 4.34 3.98
N LYS A 145 -8.93 5.50 4.61
CA LYS A 145 -8.59 6.84 4.04
C LYS A 145 -7.09 7.11 3.96
N LEU A 146 -6.26 6.25 4.54
CA LEU A 146 -4.79 6.32 4.36
C LEU A 146 -4.37 5.95 2.94
N ILE A 147 -5.17 5.15 2.22
CA ILE A 147 -4.96 4.90 0.80
C ILE A 147 -5.68 6.00 0.02
N THR A 148 -4.93 6.82 -0.69
CA THR A 148 -5.46 7.96 -1.43
C THR A 148 -5.25 7.81 -2.93
N LYS A 149 -6.11 8.46 -3.70
CA LYS A 149 -6.09 8.43 -5.17
C LYS A 149 -4.89 9.15 -5.78
N TYR A 150 -4.36 10.14 -5.09
CA TYR A 150 -3.27 10.98 -5.56
C TYR A 150 -2.14 10.99 -4.55
N GLN A 151 -0.89 10.93 -5.04
CA GLN A 151 0.32 10.99 -4.25
C GLN A 151 1.32 11.94 -4.91
N TYR A 152 1.84 12.90 -4.15
CA TYR A 152 2.75 13.91 -4.68
C TYR A 152 4.18 13.38 -4.80
N SER A 153 4.64 12.61 -3.82
CA SER A 153 6.01 12.09 -3.75
C SER A 153 6.03 10.68 -3.17
N SER A 154 7.12 9.96 -3.44
CA SER A 154 7.36 8.65 -2.81
C SER A 154 7.35 8.79 -1.28
N ASN A 155 6.67 7.89 -0.62
CA ASN A 155 6.50 7.88 0.83
C ASN A 155 6.39 6.45 1.38
N TYR A 156 6.46 6.34 2.69
CA TYR A 156 6.30 5.09 3.42
C TYR A 156 5.45 5.32 4.67
N LEU A 157 4.49 4.45 4.93
CA LEU A 157 3.67 4.51 6.13
C LEU A 157 4.46 3.97 7.32
N GLY A 158 4.62 4.80 8.35
CA GLY A 158 5.28 4.45 9.60
C GLY A 158 4.42 4.72 10.82
N VAL A 159 4.57 3.89 11.84
CA VAL A 159 3.91 4.06 13.14
C VAL A 159 4.94 4.49 14.18
N PRO A 160 4.77 5.66 14.82
CA PRO A 160 5.67 6.08 15.90
C PRO A 160 5.74 5.01 16.99
N THR A 161 6.94 4.64 17.39
CA THR A 161 7.18 3.65 18.43
C THR A 161 8.35 4.00 19.31
N GLU A 162 8.23 3.70 20.60
CA GLU A 162 9.34 3.90 21.55
C GLU A 162 10.46 2.90 21.30
N LYS A 163 10.12 1.64 20.99
CA LYS A 163 11.09 0.57 20.70
C LYS A 163 10.49 -0.46 19.75
N THR A 164 11.32 -0.95 18.83
CA THR A 164 10.97 -2.08 17.95
C THR A 164 12.21 -2.93 17.68
N ASP A 165 12.01 -4.23 17.46
CA ASP A 165 13.05 -5.16 17.00
C ASP A 165 12.95 -5.43 15.49
N ASP A 166 11.94 -4.85 14.82
CA ASP A 166 11.68 -4.99 13.38
C ASP A 166 12.20 -3.78 12.59
N TRP A 167 11.94 -3.77 11.29
CA TRP A 167 12.32 -2.68 10.39
C TRP A 167 11.70 -1.35 10.83
N CYS A 168 12.52 -0.32 10.89
CA CYS A 168 12.11 1.02 11.26
C CYS A 168 12.89 2.09 10.50
N PHE A 169 12.39 3.32 10.53
CA PHE A 169 13.08 4.47 9.98
C PHE A 169 13.08 5.66 10.95
N TYR A 170 14.03 6.55 10.72
CA TYR A 170 14.20 7.81 11.44
C TYR A 170 13.96 8.96 10.48
N MET A 171 13.28 10.00 10.96
CA MET A 171 12.96 11.19 10.18
C MET A 171 13.97 12.32 10.42
N ASP A 172 14.12 13.15 9.39
CA ASP A 172 14.72 14.47 9.46
C ASP A 172 13.75 15.45 8.77
N GLY A 173 12.99 16.19 9.59
CA GLY A 173 11.82 16.90 9.10
C GLY A 173 10.76 15.92 8.51
N ASP A 174 10.45 16.10 7.25
CA ASP A 174 9.48 15.30 6.48
C ASP A 174 10.12 14.15 5.65
N ARG A 175 11.45 13.95 5.78
CA ARG A 175 12.20 12.98 4.99
C ARG A 175 12.71 11.81 5.83
N ILE A 176 12.71 10.63 5.27
CA ILE A 176 13.36 9.45 5.86
C ILE A 176 14.89 9.68 5.78
N LYS A 177 15.56 9.76 6.93
CA LYS A 177 16.99 9.95 7.04
C LYS A 177 17.76 8.63 7.06
N ARG A 178 17.22 7.65 7.77
CA ARG A 178 17.89 6.34 7.97
C ARG A 178 16.85 5.24 8.14
N ILE A 179 17.15 4.07 7.60
CA ILE A 179 16.40 2.83 7.79
C ILE A 179 17.30 1.84 8.55
N GLY A 180 16.73 1.02 9.41
CA GLY A 180 17.45 -0.02 10.16
C GLY A 180 16.54 -1.12 10.66
N VAL A 181 17.15 -2.17 11.21
CA VAL A 181 16.47 -3.24 11.93
C VAL A 181 16.71 -3.02 13.42
N GLY A 182 15.64 -2.96 14.18
CA GLY A 182 15.66 -2.58 15.58
C GLY A 182 15.92 -1.09 15.79
N GLY A 183 15.21 -0.47 16.74
CA GLY A 183 15.38 0.95 17.03
C GLY A 183 14.60 1.42 18.25
N VAL A 184 14.95 2.63 18.71
CA VAL A 184 14.26 3.35 19.78
C VAL A 184 13.86 4.73 19.28
N ASN A 185 12.69 5.22 19.72
CA ASN A 185 12.15 6.53 19.29
C ASN A 185 12.18 6.69 17.76
N CYS A 186 11.62 5.72 17.07
CA CYS A 186 11.64 5.63 15.60
C CYS A 186 10.23 5.38 15.06
N TYR A 187 10.12 5.20 13.74
CA TYR A 187 8.88 4.81 13.07
C TYR A 187 9.00 3.36 12.61
N HIS A 188 8.17 2.48 13.18
CA HIS A 188 8.05 1.11 12.71
C HIS A 188 7.47 1.09 11.29
N MET A 189 8.10 0.34 10.38
CA MET A 189 7.67 0.22 8.99
C MET A 189 6.41 -0.62 8.89
N PHE A 190 5.36 -0.08 8.24
CA PHE A 190 4.04 -0.70 8.20
C PHE A 190 3.72 -1.39 6.86
N GLY A 191 4.69 -1.59 5.99
CA GLY A 191 4.50 -2.35 4.74
C GLY A 191 3.55 -1.71 3.72
N VAL A 192 3.36 -0.40 3.76
CA VAL A 192 2.64 0.39 2.76
C VAL A 192 3.55 1.49 2.26
N SER A 193 3.85 1.50 0.98
CA SER A 193 4.69 2.51 0.33
C SER A 193 4.12 2.95 -1.02
N TYR A 194 4.54 4.16 -1.42
CA TYR A 194 4.26 4.71 -2.74
C TYR A 194 5.54 5.23 -3.40
#